data_f70230d2c4bb6b94eccb186720749f28
#
_entry.id   f70230d2c4bb6b94eccb186720749f28
#
_cell.length_a   1.000
_cell.length_b   1.000
_cell.length_c   1.000
_cell.angle_alpha   90.00
_cell.angle_beta   90.00
_cell.angle_gamma   90.00
#
_symmetry.space_group_name_H-M   'P 1'
#
loop_
_entity.id
_entity.type
_entity.pdbx_description
1 polymer ?
#
loop_
_entity_poly.entity_id
_entity_poly.type
_entity_poly.pdbx_seq_one_letter_code
_entity_poly.pdbx_strand_id
1 'polypeptide(L)'
;MTATKHQRRSGNPAKPPQPRYQPGVWHRNHQFAIFGIVGATALTLFAGFLGPSAVTLTLGPRHSYLPPWYLPANVVKPNEWFVSIVIWVAIVLGALGLWAGLRAMADGWRPKYKKIFVLGTVLSLLTSLVPPMTSADVLMYAAYGRLQAIGRDPYEITAAEVFRSQFDPVLRWTERPWQDTPSVYGPITSWTQLVANKLGGENMHDIVFWLQVFSVVPFILACAGAVMLAHGDPRRQGRAALLTIANPLLIWAVVAGAHNEPLAVMFAVAGLLFMRKNPFVAGLGIGLAGCAKVSIGLWGLAMLWAYRREPKKALLLCLGTAVPMGLAYVLWQPTAFFQALRNGGYVSVGSWANPIYTFLNLFMTEYHAKVVLGVISYIGLIVIAWMLSRVVPWTAAPGLAKDADLKRDPLTIALRTALVLSVAWLITSMYTLSWYDLLAWIPLAVLAANKLDKIMVIRGAALSLAYVPGRAIDMGPALDFTATRIRDTVSPIIQIGMILAVILWWRQPDRPELFPFKKAKALPTTTAPKVTAPQAPASKPPPRSSPSKAARAQEPVPVSELASRRKS
;
A
#
# COMPACT_ATOMS: atom_id res chain seq x y z
N MET A 1 -58.83 42.39 0.11
CA MET A 1 -58.03 42.21 1.34
C MET A 1 -57.14 40.99 1.17
N THR A 2 -55.90 41.21 0.69
CA THR A 2 -54.91 40.15 0.37
C THR A 2 -53.80 40.23 1.43
N ALA A 3 -53.72 39.21 2.26
CA ALA A 3 -52.72 39.12 3.32
C ALA A 3 -51.44 38.46 2.78
N THR A 4 -50.36 39.22 2.69
CA THR A 4 -49.02 38.79 2.28
C THR A 4 -48.32 38.12 3.47
N LYS A 5 -48.08 36.78 3.38
CA LYS A 5 -47.27 36.02 4.34
C LYS A 5 -45.78 36.27 4.07
N HIS A 6 -45.11 37.01 4.90
CA HIS A 6 -43.66 37.11 4.97
C HIS A 6 -43.10 35.83 5.60
N GLN A 7 -42.52 34.94 4.78
CA GLN A 7 -41.70 33.83 5.23
C GLN A 7 -40.31 34.35 5.65
N ARG A 8 -40.03 34.36 6.96
CA ARG A 8 -38.68 34.55 7.50
C ARG A 8 -37.81 33.36 7.12
N ARG A 9 -36.90 33.54 6.15
CA ARG A 9 -35.80 32.62 5.92
C ARG A 9 -34.87 32.68 7.13
N SER A 10 -34.84 31.60 7.93
CA SER A 10 -33.82 31.40 8.94
C SER A 10 -32.50 31.14 8.24
N GLY A 11 -31.63 32.14 8.18
CA GLY A 11 -30.28 32.03 7.68
C GLY A 11 -29.47 31.09 8.58
N ASN A 12 -29.07 29.94 8.07
CA ASN A 12 -28.05 29.11 8.72
C ASN A 12 -26.81 29.99 8.95
N PRO A 13 -26.23 30.02 10.15
CA PRO A 13 -25.00 30.76 10.39
C PRO A 13 -23.90 30.24 9.46
N ALA A 14 -23.31 31.15 8.69
CA ALA A 14 -22.23 30.84 7.76
C ALA A 14 -21.10 30.17 8.55
N LYS A 15 -20.73 28.97 8.13
CA LYS A 15 -19.57 28.27 8.69
C LYS A 15 -18.35 29.19 8.64
N PRO A 16 -17.62 29.38 9.78
CA PRO A 16 -16.44 30.23 9.77
C PRO A 16 -15.48 29.80 8.66
N PRO A 17 -14.87 30.72 7.93
CA PRO A 17 -13.95 30.42 6.87
C PRO A 17 -12.80 29.56 7.43
N GLN A 18 -12.63 28.36 6.87
CA GLN A 18 -11.52 27.51 7.28
C GLN A 18 -10.20 28.20 6.90
N PRO A 19 -9.20 28.20 7.80
CA PRO A 19 -7.92 28.81 7.49
C PRO A 19 -7.36 28.22 6.19
N ARG A 20 -6.99 29.11 5.27
CA ARG A 20 -6.36 28.69 4.00
C ARG A 20 -5.00 28.09 4.33
N TYR A 21 -4.72 26.91 3.78
CA TYR A 21 -3.40 26.31 3.84
C TYR A 21 -2.35 27.31 3.32
N GLN A 22 -1.32 27.56 4.13
CA GLN A 22 -0.15 28.32 3.72
C GLN A 22 1.05 27.40 3.63
N PRO A 23 1.85 27.46 2.55
CA PRO A 23 3.07 26.67 2.44
C PRO A 23 4.01 26.98 3.61
N GLY A 24 4.31 25.98 4.40
CA GLY A 24 5.28 26.05 5.52
C GLY A 24 6.71 25.78 5.06
N VAL A 25 7.60 25.51 6.03
CA VAL A 25 8.98 25.02 5.78
C VAL A 25 8.97 23.78 4.87
N TRP A 26 10.08 23.47 4.22
CA TRP A 26 10.16 22.46 3.15
C TRP A 26 9.48 21.12 3.48
N HIS A 27 9.63 20.60 4.71
CA HIS A 27 9.05 19.32 5.15
C HIS A 27 7.53 19.35 5.39
N ARG A 28 6.88 20.50 5.15
CA ARG A 28 5.43 20.72 5.20
C ARG A 28 4.90 21.42 3.94
N ASN A 29 5.75 21.49 2.92
CA ASN A 29 5.44 22.20 1.69
C ASN A 29 4.98 21.22 0.61
N HIS A 30 3.78 21.47 0.06
CA HIS A 30 3.24 20.65 -1.01
C HIS A 30 4.03 20.76 -2.33
N GLN A 31 4.71 21.88 -2.56
CA GLN A 31 5.57 22.05 -3.74
C GLN A 31 6.78 21.12 -3.63
N PHE A 32 7.39 21.05 -2.43
CA PHE A 32 8.47 20.12 -2.18
C PHE A 32 8.00 18.66 -2.29
N ALA A 33 6.75 18.36 -1.87
CA ALA A 33 6.18 17.02 -2.06
C ALA A 33 6.13 16.65 -3.55
N ILE A 34 5.61 17.53 -4.40
CA ILE A 34 5.55 17.29 -5.86
C ILE A 34 6.95 17.22 -6.46
N PHE A 35 7.85 18.12 -6.07
CA PHE A 35 9.26 18.10 -6.51
C PHE A 35 9.93 16.77 -6.15
N GLY A 36 9.76 16.28 -4.91
CA GLY A 36 10.32 15.01 -4.46
C GLY A 36 9.79 13.81 -5.25
N ILE A 37 8.48 13.78 -5.54
CA ILE A 37 7.86 12.72 -6.33
C ILE A 37 8.38 12.71 -7.77
N VAL A 38 8.36 13.86 -8.44
CA VAL A 38 8.81 14.00 -9.83
C VAL A 38 10.32 13.78 -9.93
N GLY A 39 11.11 14.41 -9.05
CA GLY A 39 12.56 14.30 -9.03
C GLY A 39 13.04 12.88 -8.77
N ALA A 40 12.43 12.17 -7.82
CA ALA A 40 12.74 10.76 -7.56
C ALA A 40 12.51 9.89 -8.80
N THR A 41 11.36 10.07 -9.46
CA THR A 41 11.04 9.31 -10.67
C THR A 41 11.96 9.71 -11.84
N ALA A 42 12.29 10.99 -12.00
CA ALA A 42 13.21 11.46 -13.03
C ALA A 42 14.62 10.87 -12.85
N LEU A 43 15.14 10.80 -11.63
CA LEU A 43 16.42 10.14 -11.33
C LEU A 43 16.37 8.63 -11.60
N THR A 44 15.25 7.98 -11.31
CA THR A 44 15.02 6.57 -11.63
C THR A 44 15.04 6.35 -13.15
N LEU A 45 14.30 7.16 -13.90
CA LEU A 45 14.28 7.13 -15.36
C LEU A 45 15.67 7.37 -15.97
N PHE A 46 16.39 8.34 -15.43
CA PHE A 46 17.76 8.66 -15.86
C PHE A 46 18.68 7.45 -15.69
N ALA A 47 18.68 6.82 -14.49
CA ALA A 47 19.51 5.64 -14.24
C ALA A 47 19.14 4.47 -15.15
N GLY A 48 17.83 4.22 -15.36
CA GLY A 48 17.37 3.17 -16.28
C GLY A 48 17.74 3.43 -17.72
N PHE A 49 17.65 4.68 -18.18
CA PHE A 49 17.99 5.08 -19.54
C PHE A 49 19.49 4.95 -19.86
N LEU A 50 20.37 5.04 -18.86
CA LEU A 50 21.81 4.78 -19.03
C LEU A 50 22.11 3.33 -19.46
N GLY A 51 21.16 2.40 -19.26
CA GLY A 51 21.27 1.02 -19.71
C GLY A 51 21.84 0.06 -18.67
N PRO A 52 22.28 -1.14 -19.08
CA PRO A 52 22.75 -2.20 -18.20
C PRO A 52 23.83 -1.74 -17.24
N SER A 53 23.68 -2.05 -15.96
CA SER A 53 24.57 -1.61 -14.89
C SER A 53 24.35 -2.45 -13.62
N ALA A 54 25.00 -2.11 -12.51
CA ALA A 54 24.76 -2.72 -11.21
C ALA A 54 23.29 -2.60 -10.73
N VAL A 55 22.53 -1.60 -11.19
CA VAL A 55 21.12 -1.38 -10.81
C VAL A 55 20.12 -1.72 -11.92
N THR A 56 20.52 -1.67 -13.19
CA THR A 56 19.65 -1.85 -14.35
C THR A 56 19.90 -3.21 -15.00
N LEU A 57 18.83 -3.97 -15.27
CA LEU A 57 18.93 -5.32 -15.81
C LEU A 57 19.53 -5.36 -17.22
N THR A 58 20.20 -6.48 -17.51
CA THR A 58 20.68 -6.84 -18.85
C THR A 58 19.65 -7.72 -19.53
N LEU A 59 19.09 -7.26 -20.65
CA LEU A 59 17.97 -7.91 -21.33
C LEU A 59 18.37 -8.62 -22.63
N GLY A 60 19.67 -8.70 -22.90
CA GLY A 60 20.17 -9.26 -24.15
C GLY A 60 20.04 -8.34 -25.37
N PRO A 61 20.20 -8.88 -26.57
CA PRO A 61 20.10 -8.11 -27.80
C PRO A 61 18.70 -7.57 -28.02
N ARG A 62 18.63 -6.31 -28.46
CA ARG A 62 17.37 -5.67 -28.86
C ARG A 62 17.04 -6.01 -30.30
N HIS A 63 15.89 -6.62 -30.54
CA HIS A 63 15.44 -7.03 -31.89
C HIS A 63 14.27 -6.19 -32.42
N SER A 64 13.62 -5.41 -31.55
CA SER A 64 12.48 -4.57 -31.91
C SER A 64 12.67 -3.12 -31.47
N TYR A 65 11.75 -2.24 -31.92
CA TYR A 65 11.67 -0.85 -31.46
C TYR A 65 10.82 -0.67 -30.21
N LEU A 66 10.29 -1.77 -29.67
CA LEU A 66 9.52 -1.72 -28.42
C LEU A 66 10.39 -1.25 -27.24
N PRO A 67 9.79 -0.63 -26.20
CA PRO A 67 10.48 -0.46 -24.92
C PRO A 67 10.91 -1.84 -24.35
N PRO A 68 11.79 -1.87 -23.37
CA PRO A 68 12.39 -0.73 -22.68
C PRO A 68 13.51 -0.06 -23.49
N TRP A 69 13.56 1.27 -23.40
CA TRP A 69 14.56 2.05 -24.12
C TRP A 69 15.73 2.42 -23.21
N TYR A 70 16.94 2.26 -23.72
CA TYR A 70 18.18 2.57 -23.02
C TYR A 70 19.32 2.77 -24.01
N LEU A 71 20.38 3.42 -23.52
CA LEU A 71 21.61 3.60 -24.31
C LEU A 71 22.35 2.26 -24.43
N PRO A 72 22.86 1.94 -25.64
CA PRO A 72 23.60 0.69 -25.84
C PRO A 72 24.88 0.64 -25.00
N ALA A 73 25.21 -0.55 -24.49
CA ALA A 73 26.37 -0.75 -23.59
C ALA A 73 27.73 -0.44 -24.26
N ASN A 74 27.81 -0.43 -25.62
CA ASN A 74 28.99 0.01 -26.36
C ASN A 74 29.12 1.54 -26.43
N VAL A 75 28.08 2.29 -26.08
CA VAL A 75 28.07 3.76 -26.07
C VAL A 75 28.30 4.30 -24.67
N VAL A 76 27.62 3.70 -23.68
CA VAL A 76 27.72 4.11 -22.27
C VAL A 76 27.92 2.88 -21.39
N LYS A 77 28.93 2.93 -20.54
CA LYS A 77 29.15 1.95 -19.45
C LYS A 77 29.05 2.70 -18.13
N PRO A 78 27.85 2.74 -17.50
CA PRO A 78 27.65 3.50 -16.28
C PRO A 78 28.53 2.96 -15.16
N ASN A 79 29.19 3.87 -14.41
CA ASN A 79 29.91 3.50 -13.21
C ASN A 79 28.95 2.97 -12.14
N GLU A 80 29.29 1.87 -11.51
CA GLU A 80 28.46 1.17 -10.52
C GLU A 80 28.07 2.04 -9.31
N TRP A 81 29.01 2.83 -8.79
CA TRP A 81 28.78 3.76 -7.70
C TRP A 81 27.88 4.92 -8.11
N PHE A 82 28.11 5.48 -9.30
CA PHE A 82 27.31 6.59 -9.81
C PHE A 82 25.83 6.21 -9.89
N VAL A 83 25.50 5.09 -10.54
CA VAL A 83 24.10 4.67 -10.69
C VAL A 83 23.46 4.29 -9.34
N SER A 84 24.23 3.66 -8.45
CA SER A 84 23.74 3.30 -7.11
C SER A 84 23.44 4.53 -6.26
N ILE A 85 24.32 5.54 -6.28
CA ILE A 85 24.12 6.82 -5.58
C ILE A 85 22.92 7.56 -6.16
N VAL A 86 22.77 7.62 -7.48
CA VAL A 86 21.61 8.25 -8.13
C VAL A 86 20.31 7.62 -7.62
N ILE A 87 20.24 6.29 -7.52
CA ILE A 87 19.05 5.61 -7.03
C ILE A 87 18.87 5.79 -5.52
N TRP A 88 19.92 5.75 -4.69
CA TRP A 88 19.80 6.07 -3.26
C TRP A 88 19.26 7.49 -3.05
N VAL A 89 19.77 8.47 -3.81
CA VAL A 89 19.24 9.85 -3.77
C VAL A 89 17.78 9.89 -4.23
N ALA A 90 17.40 9.17 -5.28
CA ALA A 90 16.02 9.09 -5.75
C ALA A 90 15.08 8.56 -4.65
N ILE A 91 15.44 7.46 -3.98
CA ILE A 91 14.65 6.87 -2.90
C ILE A 91 14.50 7.83 -1.72
N VAL A 92 15.61 8.45 -1.27
CA VAL A 92 15.58 9.42 -0.15
C VAL A 92 14.75 10.64 -0.52
N LEU A 93 14.95 11.21 -1.71
CA LEU A 93 14.18 12.36 -2.20
C LEU A 93 12.68 12.04 -2.29
N GLY A 94 12.35 10.86 -2.81
CA GLY A 94 10.97 10.37 -2.88
C GLY A 94 10.32 10.20 -1.51
N ALA A 95 11.03 9.60 -0.57
CA ALA A 95 10.57 9.43 0.81
C ALA A 95 10.33 10.77 1.52
N LEU A 96 11.26 11.72 1.37
CA LEU A 96 11.14 13.07 1.92
C LEU A 96 10.00 13.85 1.26
N GLY A 97 9.81 13.69 -0.06
CA GLY A 97 8.68 14.27 -0.79
C GLY A 97 7.34 13.72 -0.30
N LEU A 98 7.22 12.40 -0.15
CA LEU A 98 6.01 11.76 0.38
C LEU A 98 5.73 12.19 1.83
N TRP A 99 6.78 12.25 2.66
CA TRP A 99 6.68 12.75 4.03
C TRP A 99 6.18 14.20 4.08
N ALA A 100 6.74 15.09 3.24
CA ALA A 100 6.30 16.48 3.14
C ALA A 100 4.83 16.57 2.69
N GLY A 101 4.40 15.74 1.74
CA GLY A 101 3.02 15.63 1.31
C GLY A 101 2.06 15.25 2.44
N LEU A 102 2.42 14.24 3.23
CA LEU A 102 1.65 13.84 4.42
C LEU A 102 1.54 14.96 5.45
N ARG A 103 2.62 15.68 5.71
CA ARG A 103 2.63 16.83 6.62
C ARG A 103 1.82 18.00 6.09
N ALA A 104 1.98 18.35 4.81
CA ALA A 104 1.19 19.38 4.17
C ALA A 104 -0.34 19.08 4.23
N MET A 105 -0.71 17.81 4.03
CA MET A 105 -2.11 17.37 4.18
C MET A 105 -2.61 17.50 5.63
N ALA A 106 -1.77 17.19 6.62
CA ALA A 106 -2.11 17.40 8.03
C ALA A 106 -2.30 18.88 8.37
N ASP A 107 -1.53 19.77 7.72
CA ASP A 107 -1.63 21.22 7.86
C ASP A 107 -2.76 21.85 6.99
N GLY A 108 -3.53 21.02 6.27
CA GLY A 108 -4.72 21.45 5.53
C GLY A 108 -4.60 21.47 4.01
N TRP A 109 -3.46 21.09 3.43
CA TRP A 109 -3.36 20.90 1.98
C TRP A 109 -4.34 19.84 1.48
N ARG A 110 -5.03 20.17 0.39
CA ARG A 110 -6.02 19.28 -0.24
C ARG A 110 -5.63 19.07 -1.70
N PRO A 111 -4.86 18.02 -2.00
CA PRO A 111 -4.47 17.74 -3.37
C PRO A 111 -5.69 17.48 -4.25
N LYS A 112 -5.69 18.07 -5.45
CA LYS A 112 -6.71 17.77 -6.46
C LYS A 112 -6.46 16.38 -7.02
N TYR A 113 -7.26 15.39 -6.57
CA TYR A 113 -7.02 13.99 -6.85
C TYR A 113 -6.83 13.67 -8.34
N LYS A 114 -7.62 14.28 -9.26
CA LYS A 114 -7.47 14.09 -10.71
C LYS A 114 -6.07 14.49 -11.20
N LYS A 115 -5.54 15.65 -10.74
CA LYS A 115 -4.20 16.11 -11.13
C LYS A 115 -3.11 15.17 -10.60
N ILE A 116 -3.21 14.75 -9.34
CA ILE A 116 -2.26 13.83 -8.72
C ILE A 116 -2.34 12.45 -9.39
N PHE A 117 -3.54 11.99 -9.71
CA PHE A 117 -3.74 10.71 -10.39
C PHE A 117 -3.10 10.70 -11.78
N VAL A 118 -3.38 11.73 -12.58
CA VAL A 118 -2.78 11.88 -13.92
C VAL A 118 -1.25 11.96 -13.82
N LEU A 119 -0.73 12.79 -12.89
CA LEU A 119 0.73 12.88 -12.66
C LEU A 119 1.33 11.51 -12.35
N GLY A 120 0.79 10.80 -11.35
CA GLY A 120 1.29 9.48 -10.97
C GLY A 120 1.18 8.44 -12.09
N THR A 121 0.08 8.47 -12.86
CA THR A 121 -0.09 7.60 -14.04
C THR A 121 0.99 7.87 -15.10
N VAL A 122 1.24 9.12 -15.43
CA VAL A 122 2.30 9.50 -16.40
C VAL A 122 3.67 9.03 -15.88
N LEU A 123 3.99 9.29 -14.62
CA LEU A 123 5.27 8.87 -14.03
C LEU A 123 5.42 7.34 -14.04
N SER A 124 4.36 6.59 -13.74
CA SER A 124 4.37 5.12 -13.77
C SER A 124 4.54 4.58 -15.19
N LEU A 125 3.83 5.14 -16.17
CA LEU A 125 3.98 4.76 -17.58
C LEU A 125 5.40 5.07 -18.11
N LEU A 126 5.95 6.23 -17.79
CA LEU A 126 7.32 6.56 -18.18
C LEU A 126 8.33 5.60 -17.56
N THR A 127 8.12 5.22 -16.27
CA THR A 127 9.01 4.27 -15.58
C THR A 127 9.00 2.89 -16.25
N SER A 128 7.89 2.47 -16.83
CA SER A 128 7.80 1.20 -17.57
C SER A 128 8.42 1.24 -18.97
N LEU A 129 8.95 2.39 -19.40
CA LEU A 129 9.64 2.52 -20.69
C LEU A 129 11.17 2.34 -20.59
N VAL A 130 11.72 2.18 -19.39
CA VAL A 130 13.15 1.87 -19.17
C VAL A 130 13.28 0.47 -18.58
N PRO A 131 14.47 -0.18 -18.66
CA PRO A 131 14.64 -1.52 -18.12
C PRO A 131 14.35 -1.61 -16.62
N PRO A 132 13.82 -2.73 -16.13
CA PRO A 132 13.59 -2.94 -14.71
C PRO A 132 14.89 -2.87 -13.88
N MET A 133 14.76 -2.46 -12.61
CA MET A 133 15.90 -2.13 -11.76
C MET A 133 15.90 -2.80 -10.38
N THR A 134 14.77 -2.93 -9.71
CA THR A 134 14.74 -3.25 -8.26
C THR A 134 15.22 -4.65 -7.89
N SER A 135 15.02 -5.61 -8.79
CA SER A 135 15.47 -7.01 -8.64
C SER A 135 15.52 -7.72 -9.99
N ALA A 136 16.14 -8.90 -10.01
CA ALA A 136 16.15 -9.77 -11.19
C ALA A 136 14.88 -10.64 -11.33
N ASP A 137 13.86 -10.43 -10.50
CA ASP A 137 12.65 -11.27 -10.48
C ASP A 137 11.94 -11.31 -11.84
N VAL A 138 11.91 -10.20 -12.58
CA VAL A 138 11.26 -10.13 -13.89
C VAL A 138 11.89 -11.08 -14.91
N LEU A 139 13.19 -11.37 -14.81
CA LEU A 139 13.86 -12.34 -15.67
C LEU A 139 13.37 -13.76 -15.35
N MET A 140 13.06 -14.04 -14.08
CA MET A 140 12.43 -15.29 -13.67
C MET A 140 10.97 -15.38 -14.13
N TYR A 141 10.22 -14.26 -14.15
CA TYR A 141 8.86 -14.25 -14.72
C TYR A 141 8.89 -14.59 -16.20
N ALA A 142 9.86 -14.03 -16.96
CA ALA A 142 10.10 -14.39 -18.35
C ALA A 142 10.46 -15.87 -18.49
N ALA A 143 11.33 -16.41 -17.62
CA ALA A 143 11.72 -17.81 -17.64
C ALA A 143 10.54 -18.76 -17.36
N TYR A 144 9.70 -18.49 -16.36
CA TYR A 144 8.53 -19.31 -16.08
C TYR A 144 7.52 -19.30 -17.25
N GLY A 145 7.33 -18.15 -17.89
CA GLY A 145 6.54 -18.08 -19.10
C GLY A 145 7.17 -18.83 -20.27
N ARG A 146 8.51 -18.80 -20.40
CA ARG A 146 9.25 -19.56 -21.43
C ARG A 146 9.10 -21.05 -21.24
N LEU A 147 9.24 -21.57 -20.00
CA LEU A 147 9.01 -22.99 -19.69
C LEU A 147 7.65 -23.44 -20.19
N GLN A 148 6.58 -22.70 -19.88
CA GLN A 148 5.24 -22.99 -20.39
C GLN A 148 5.15 -22.93 -21.91
N ALA A 149 5.80 -21.95 -22.54
CA ALA A 149 5.78 -21.76 -24.00
C ALA A 149 6.42 -22.94 -24.76
N ILE A 150 7.40 -23.62 -24.13
CA ILE A 150 8.07 -24.82 -24.66
C ILE A 150 7.47 -26.13 -24.13
N GLY A 151 6.27 -26.07 -23.50
CA GLY A 151 5.54 -27.26 -23.03
C GLY A 151 6.09 -27.89 -21.74
N ARG A 152 6.80 -27.11 -20.90
CA ARG A 152 7.30 -27.55 -19.59
C ARG A 152 6.48 -26.95 -18.46
N ASP A 153 6.26 -27.71 -17.40
CA ASP A 153 5.57 -27.21 -16.21
C ASP A 153 6.52 -26.36 -15.34
N PRO A 154 6.28 -25.04 -15.18
CA PRO A 154 7.16 -24.17 -14.40
C PRO A 154 7.08 -24.42 -12.90
N TYR A 155 6.14 -25.24 -12.42
CA TYR A 155 6.01 -25.63 -11.02
C TYR A 155 6.78 -26.88 -10.66
N GLU A 156 7.26 -27.63 -11.65
CA GLU A 156 8.01 -28.88 -11.47
C GLU A 156 9.45 -28.74 -11.95
N ILE A 157 9.66 -27.99 -13.05
CA ILE A 157 10.94 -27.87 -13.74
C ILE A 157 11.50 -26.46 -13.57
N THR A 158 12.80 -26.35 -13.31
CA THR A 158 13.48 -25.07 -13.14
C THR A 158 14.11 -24.55 -14.44
N ALA A 159 14.32 -23.25 -14.51
CA ALA A 159 15.00 -22.62 -15.66
C ALA A 159 16.41 -23.18 -15.86
N ALA A 160 17.14 -23.42 -14.74
CA ALA A 160 18.51 -23.93 -14.79
C ALA A 160 18.57 -25.40 -15.27
N GLU A 161 17.62 -26.26 -14.92
CA GLU A 161 17.56 -27.64 -15.43
C GLU A 161 17.45 -27.68 -16.94
N VAL A 162 16.53 -26.89 -17.51
CA VAL A 162 16.38 -26.83 -18.97
C VAL A 162 17.63 -26.23 -19.62
N PHE A 163 18.17 -25.13 -19.10
CA PHE A 163 19.34 -24.48 -19.69
C PHE A 163 20.61 -25.35 -19.63
N ARG A 164 20.77 -26.21 -18.63
CA ARG A 164 21.86 -27.18 -18.54
C ARG A 164 21.75 -28.30 -19.57
N SER A 165 20.53 -28.62 -20.01
CA SER A 165 20.29 -29.70 -20.97
C SER A 165 20.30 -29.22 -22.42
N GLN A 166 19.88 -27.97 -22.67
CA GLN A 166 19.81 -27.38 -24.01
C GLN A 166 19.92 -25.87 -23.96
N PHE A 167 20.48 -25.29 -25.02
CA PHE A 167 20.51 -23.83 -25.15
C PHE A 167 19.10 -23.27 -25.34
N ASP A 168 18.74 -22.22 -24.57
CA ASP A 168 17.51 -21.46 -24.76
C ASP A 168 17.82 -19.95 -24.75
N PRO A 169 17.34 -19.17 -25.75
CA PRO A 169 17.66 -17.76 -25.89
C PRO A 169 17.09 -16.87 -24.81
N VAL A 170 16.08 -17.34 -24.07
CA VAL A 170 15.44 -16.60 -22.95
C VAL A 170 16.04 -17.04 -21.63
N LEU A 171 16.12 -18.36 -21.36
CA LEU A 171 16.55 -18.88 -20.06
C LEU A 171 18.01 -18.54 -19.73
N ARG A 172 18.86 -18.32 -20.74
CA ARG A 172 20.25 -17.87 -20.53
C ARG A 172 20.40 -16.54 -19.78
N TRP A 173 19.37 -15.72 -19.72
CA TRP A 173 19.40 -14.41 -19.08
C TRP A 173 18.93 -14.44 -17.63
N THR A 174 18.54 -15.62 -17.11
CA THR A 174 18.15 -15.74 -15.71
C THR A 174 19.34 -15.50 -14.77
N GLU A 175 19.08 -14.88 -13.63
CA GLU A 175 20.10 -14.54 -12.63
C GLU A 175 19.86 -15.32 -11.32
N ARG A 176 20.95 -15.58 -10.59
CA ARG A 176 20.87 -16.14 -9.24
C ARG A 176 20.13 -15.17 -8.31
N PRO A 177 19.49 -15.67 -7.24
CA PRO A 177 19.50 -17.07 -6.74
C PRO A 177 18.34 -17.94 -7.25
N TRP A 178 17.40 -17.43 -8.03
CA TRP A 178 16.11 -18.08 -8.29
C TRP A 178 16.08 -19.03 -9.50
N GLN A 179 17.15 -19.09 -10.27
CA GLN A 179 17.19 -19.92 -11.48
C GLN A 179 16.96 -21.41 -11.24
N ASP A 180 17.28 -21.91 -10.02
CA ASP A 180 17.09 -23.30 -9.57
C ASP A 180 15.80 -23.46 -8.73
N THR A 181 14.86 -22.50 -8.81
CA THR A 181 13.61 -22.52 -8.04
C THR A 181 12.41 -22.60 -8.97
N PRO A 182 11.47 -23.55 -8.78
CA PRO A 182 10.20 -23.58 -9.51
C PRO A 182 9.33 -22.38 -9.20
N SER A 183 8.32 -22.13 -10.05
CA SER A 183 7.41 -21.00 -9.89
C SER A 183 6.61 -21.06 -8.58
N VAL A 184 6.50 -19.91 -7.91
CA VAL A 184 5.70 -19.71 -6.68
C VAL A 184 4.43 -18.91 -6.92
N TYR A 185 4.15 -18.57 -8.18
CA TYR A 185 3.05 -17.69 -8.56
C TYR A 185 1.78 -18.48 -8.85
N GLY A 186 0.62 -17.84 -8.61
CA GLY A 186 -0.66 -18.45 -8.91
C GLY A 186 -0.93 -18.55 -10.44
N PRO A 187 -1.91 -19.37 -10.84
CA PRO A 187 -2.21 -19.66 -12.24
C PRO A 187 -2.44 -18.43 -13.12
N ILE A 188 -3.11 -17.38 -12.61
CA ILE A 188 -3.36 -16.15 -13.38
C ILE A 188 -2.05 -15.40 -13.66
N THR A 189 -1.14 -15.30 -12.69
CA THR A 189 0.18 -14.72 -12.92
C THR A 189 0.99 -15.55 -13.90
N SER A 190 0.97 -16.86 -13.75
CA SER A 190 1.60 -17.81 -14.67
C SER A 190 1.09 -17.64 -16.10
N TRP A 191 -0.22 -17.44 -16.26
CA TRP A 191 -0.81 -17.13 -17.57
C TRP A 191 -0.29 -15.80 -18.16
N THR A 192 -0.19 -14.73 -17.35
CA THR A 192 0.37 -13.46 -17.86
C THR A 192 1.82 -13.60 -18.31
N GLN A 193 2.60 -14.43 -17.62
CA GLN A 193 3.99 -14.77 -17.99
C GLN A 193 4.05 -15.52 -19.32
N LEU A 194 3.16 -16.50 -19.54
CA LEU A 194 3.02 -17.21 -20.82
C LEU A 194 2.61 -16.24 -21.94
N VAL A 195 1.62 -15.38 -21.72
CA VAL A 195 1.16 -14.41 -22.71
C VAL A 195 2.30 -13.44 -23.07
N ALA A 196 3.05 -12.94 -22.09
CA ALA A 196 4.22 -12.09 -22.34
C ALA A 196 5.25 -12.79 -23.24
N ASN A 197 5.50 -14.08 -23.01
CA ASN A 197 6.39 -14.88 -23.87
C ASN A 197 5.84 -15.07 -25.27
N LYS A 198 4.54 -15.33 -25.43
CA LYS A 198 3.92 -15.45 -26.77
C LYS A 198 3.99 -14.14 -27.55
N LEU A 199 3.86 -13.00 -26.89
CA LEU A 199 3.94 -11.68 -27.52
C LEU A 199 5.39 -11.23 -27.79
N GLY A 200 6.32 -11.55 -26.89
CA GLY A 200 7.75 -11.17 -27.02
C GLY A 200 8.60 -12.20 -27.78
N GLY A 201 8.04 -13.39 -28.08
CA GLY A 201 8.73 -14.45 -28.81
C GLY A 201 9.93 -15.03 -28.03
N GLU A 202 11.05 -15.21 -28.72
CA GLU A 202 12.30 -15.74 -28.13
C GLU A 202 13.27 -14.65 -27.70
N ASN A 203 12.77 -13.44 -27.43
CA ASN A 203 13.58 -12.30 -27.09
C ASN A 203 13.27 -11.80 -25.65
N MET A 204 14.26 -11.86 -24.77
CA MET A 204 14.11 -11.43 -23.37
C MET A 204 13.68 -9.97 -23.24
N HIS A 205 14.23 -9.07 -24.08
CA HIS A 205 13.90 -7.65 -24.07
C HIS A 205 12.40 -7.41 -24.33
N ASP A 206 11.84 -8.04 -25.35
CA ASP A 206 10.44 -7.85 -25.75
C ASP A 206 9.48 -8.55 -24.76
N ILE A 207 9.87 -9.72 -24.23
CA ILE A 207 9.12 -10.39 -23.16
C ILE A 207 9.03 -9.49 -21.91
N VAL A 208 10.14 -8.88 -21.51
CA VAL A 208 10.19 -7.98 -20.34
C VAL A 208 9.31 -6.75 -20.55
N PHE A 209 9.26 -6.19 -21.76
CA PHE A 209 8.30 -5.11 -22.06
C PHE A 209 6.85 -5.51 -21.75
N TRP A 210 6.42 -6.69 -22.21
CA TRP A 210 5.06 -7.15 -21.94
C TRP A 210 4.82 -7.44 -20.47
N LEU A 211 5.83 -7.94 -19.74
CA LEU A 211 5.75 -8.10 -18.29
C LEU A 211 5.63 -6.76 -17.57
N GLN A 212 6.32 -5.70 -18.03
CA GLN A 212 6.14 -4.34 -17.51
C GLN A 212 4.71 -3.83 -17.75
N VAL A 213 4.13 -4.11 -18.93
CA VAL A 213 2.71 -3.79 -19.20
C VAL A 213 1.79 -4.52 -18.23
N PHE A 214 2.01 -5.83 -18.01
CA PHE A 214 1.23 -6.64 -17.05
C PHE A 214 1.47 -6.27 -15.58
N SER A 215 2.47 -5.46 -15.28
CA SER A 215 2.69 -4.85 -13.96
C SER A 215 2.04 -3.46 -13.85
N VAL A 216 2.33 -2.54 -14.79
CA VAL A 216 1.92 -1.14 -14.69
C VAL A 216 0.42 -0.94 -14.90
N VAL A 217 -0.21 -1.67 -15.80
CA VAL A 217 -1.67 -1.55 -16.02
C VAL A 217 -2.47 -1.99 -14.80
N PRO A 218 -2.24 -3.17 -14.20
CA PRO A 218 -2.88 -3.54 -12.94
C PRO A 218 -2.56 -2.57 -11.80
N PHE A 219 -1.35 -1.99 -11.72
CA PHE A 219 -1.00 -0.98 -10.74
C PHE A 219 -1.89 0.26 -10.86
N ILE A 220 -2.05 0.80 -12.08
CA ILE A 220 -2.92 1.95 -12.35
C ILE A 220 -4.38 1.61 -11.97
N LEU A 221 -4.87 0.43 -12.35
CA LEU A 221 -6.23 -0.01 -12.05
C LEU A 221 -6.46 -0.22 -10.54
N ALA A 222 -5.51 -0.81 -9.83
CA ALA A 222 -5.57 -0.94 -8.36
C ALA A 222 -5.62 0.42 -7.67
N CYS A 223 -4.80 1.37 -8.12
CA CYS A 223 -4.79 2.75 -7.60
C CYS A 223 -6.07 3.51 -7.95
N ALA A 224 -6.62 3.32 -9.17
CA ALA A 224 -7.92 3.88 -9.54
C ALA A 224 -9.03 3.33 -8.64
N GLY A 225 -9.03 2.03 -8.38
CA GLY A 225 -9.94 1.40 -7.43
C GLY A 225 -9.82 1.96 -6.02
N ALA A 226 -8.61 2.26 -5.53
CA ALA A 226 -8.41 2.93 -4.25
C ALA A 226 -9.04 4.34 -4.21
N VAL A 227 -8.89 5.11 -5.29
CA VAL A 227 -9.54 6.42 -5.43
C VAL A 227 -11.08 6.28 -5.52
N MET A 228 -11.58 5.22 -6.17
CA MET A 228 -13.01 4.90 -6.23
C MET A 228 -13.56 4.49 -4.86
N LEU A 229 -12.83 3.70 -4.08
CA LEU A 229 -13.19 3.37 -2.69
C LEU A 229 -13.28 4.62 -1.81
N ALA A 230 -12.53 5.67 -2.14
CA ALA A 230 -12.57 6.98 -1.48
C ALA A 230 -13.64 7.94 -2.06
N HIS A 231 -14.53 7.47 -2.96
CA HIS A 231 -15.54 8.31 -3.60
C HIS A 231 -16.48 8.98 -2.59
N GLY A 232 -16.85 10.24 -2.88
CA GLY A 232 -17.68 11.06 -1.98
C GLY A 232 -16.89 11.88 -0.95
N ASP A 233 -15.58 11.64 -0.80
CA ASP A 233 -14.70 12.44 0.06
C ASP A 233 -13.45 12.91 -0.73
N PRO A 234 -13.47 14.16 -1.26
CA PRO A 234 -12.34 14.67 -2.05
C PRO A 234 -11.00 14.72 -1.32
N ARG A 235 -11.02 14.83 0.03
CA ARG A 235 -9.77 14.78 0.82
C ARG A 235 -9.17 13.38 0.80
N ARG A 236 -10.00 12.36 0.99
CA ARG A 236 -9.56 10.96 0.93
C ARG A 236 -9.20 10.53 -0.48
N GLN A 237 -9.91 11.00 -1.50
CA GLN A 237 -9.52 10.76 -2.89
C GLN A 237 -8.14 11.36 -3.20
N GLY A 238 -7.87 12.61 -2.73
CA GLY A 238 -6.55 13.23 -2.86
C GLY A 238 -5.46 12.45 -2.11
N ARG A 239 -5.78 11.97 -0.90
CA ARG A 239 -4.89 11.10 -0.12
C ARG A 239 -4.66 9.76 -0.83
N ALA A 240 -5.71 9.13 -1.32
CA ALA A 240 -5.60 7.85 -2.03
C ALA A 240 -4.70 8.00 -3.27
N ALA A 241 -4.89 9.03 -4.09
CA ALA A 241 -4.04 9.27 -5.25
C ALA A 241 -2.57 9.54 -4.85
N LEU A 242 -2.32 10.33 -3.79
CA LEU A 242 -0.95 10.65 -3.34
C LEU A 242 -0.22 9.41 -2.78
N LEU A 243 -0.90 8.59 -1.97
CA LEU A 243 -0.28 7.45 -1.29
C LEU A 243 -0.23 6.18 -2.14
N THR A 244 -0.87 6.16 -3.30
CA THR A 244 -0.86 5.01 -4.21
C THR A 244 -0.18 5.37 -5.53
N ILE A 245 -0.90 5.86 -6.53
CA ILE A 245 -0.38 6.08 -7.88
C ILE A 245 0.77 7.10 -7.95
N ALA A 246 0.78 8.12 -7.09
CA ALA A 246 1.84 9.13 -7.04
C ALA A 246 2.85 8.88 -5.90
N ASN A 247 2.84 7.70 -5.29
CA ASN A 247 3.79 7.31 -4.26
C ASN A 247 5.13 6.90 -4.92
N PRO A 248 6.20 7.71 -4.77
CA PRO A 248 7.47 7.44 -5.44
C PRO A 248 8.14 6.15 -4.95
N LEU A 249 7.88 5.71 -3.70
CA LEU A 249 8.38 4.44 -3.18
C LEU A 249 7.68 3.25 -3.83
N LEU A 250 6.39 3.36 -4.18
CA LEU A 250 5.68 2.32 -4.93
C LEU A 250 6.06 2.35 -6.42
N ILE A 251 6.22 3.53 -7.02
CA ILE A 251 6.71 3.64 -8.40
C ILE A 251 8.08 2.95 -8.51
N TRP A 252 8.99 3.21 -7.58
CA TRP A 252 10.29 2.52 -7.51
C TRP A 252 10.11 1.03 -7.25
N ALA A 253 9.52 0.65 -6.11
CA ALA A 253 9.52 -0.74 -5.66
C ALA A 253 8.69 -1.67 -6.53
N VAL A 254 7.59 -1.20 -7.13
CA VAL A 254 6.61 -2.02 -7.86
C VAL A 254 6.76 -1.87 -9.36
N VAL A 255 6.70 -0.61 -9.86
CA VAL A 255 6.66 -0.36 -11.31
C VAL A 255 8.04 -0.50 -11.92
N ALA A 256 9.08 0.14 -11.33
CA ALA A 256 10.46 0.01 -11.81
C ALA A 256 11.02 -1.41 -11.69
N GLY A 257 10.42 -2.28 -10.87
CA GLY A 257 10.77 -3.70 -10.76
C GLY A 257 9.94 -4.62 -11.65
N ALA A 258 8.90 -4.12 -12.29
CA ALA A 258 7.92 -4.93 -13.04
C ALA A 258 7.33 -6.09 -12.20
N HIS A 259 7.04 -5.85 -10.91
CA HIS A 259 6.56 -6.87 -10.00
C HIS A 259 5.09 -7.25 -10.22
N ASN A 260 4.71 -8.48 -9.82
CA ASN A 260 3.39 -9.09 -10.06
C ASN A 260 2.33 -8.73 -9.00
N GLU A 261 2.70 -8.10 -7.87
CA GLU A 261 1.79 -7.73 -6.80
C GLU A 261 0.58 -6.93 -7.26
N PRO A 262 0.71 -5.98 -8.20
CA PRO A 262 -0.41 -5.19 -8.69
C PRO A 262 -1.55 -6.02 -9.25
N LEU A 263 -1.25 -7.13 -9.91
CA LEU A 263 -2.27 -8.00 -10.51
C LEU A 263 -3.20 -8.59 -9.45
N ALA A 264 -2.64 -9.10 -8.34
CA ALA A 264 -3.43 -9.61 -7.23
C ALA A 264 -4.20 -8.48 -6.52
N VAL A 265 -3.53 -7.36 -6.27
CA VAL A 265 -4.12 -6.21 -5.57
C VAL A 265 -5.25 -5.58 -6.38
N MET A 266 -5.15 -5.50 -7.70
CA MET A 266 -6.20 -5.01 -8.59
C MET A 266 -7.50 -5.81 -8.42
N PHE A 267 -7.43 -7.13 -8.47
CA PHE A 267 -8.60 -7.99 -8.28
C PHE A 267 -9.17 -7.89 -6.86
N ALA A 268 -8.30 -7.83 -5.84
CA ALA A 268 -8.75 -7.68 -4.46
C ALA A 268 -9.44 -6.33 -4.21
N VAL A 269 -8.94 -5.24 -4.80
CA VAL A 269 -9.59 -3.92 -4.76
C VAL A 269 -10.92 -3.95 -5.48
N ALA A 270 -11.01 -4.62 -6.64
CA ALA A 270 -12.28 -4.85 -7.32
C ALA A 270 -13.27 -5.57 -6.40
N GLY A 271 -12.84 -6.61 -5.68
CA GLY A 271 -13.66 -7.29 -4.67
C GLY A 271 -14.14 -6.35 -3.57
N LEU A 272 -13.28 -5.49 -3.03
CA LEU A 272 -13.64 -4.50 -1.99
C LEU A 272 -14.71 -3.51 -2.45
N LEU A 273 -14.74 -3.13 -3.73
CA LEU A 273 -15.78 -2.25 -4.29
C LEU A 273 -17.19 -2.85 -4.20
N PHE A 274 -17.29 -4.17 -4.11
CA PHE A 274 -18.58 -4.89 -4.02
C PHE A 274 -18.95 -5.32 -2.58
N MET A 275 -18.11 -5.07 -1.56
CA MET A 275 -18.36 -5.49 -0.18
C MET A 275 -19.72 -5.07 0.40
N ARG A 276 -20.24 -3.90 0.02
CA ARG A 276 -21.57 -3.42 0.45
C ARG A 276 -22.72 -3.91 -0.44
N LYS A 277 -22.42 -4.34 -1.67
CA LYS A 277 -23.42 -4.57 -2.71
C LYS A 277 -23.70 -6.05 -2.94
N ASN A 278 -22.64 -6.83 -3.14
CA ASN A 278 -22.77 -8.23 -3.52
C ASN A 278 -21.59 -9.06 -2.98
N PRO A 279 -21.78 -9.84 -1.90
CA PRO A 279 -20.73 -10.66 -1.31
C PRO A 279 -20.15 -11.72 -2.25
N PHE A 280 -20.95 -12.28 -3.15
CA PHE A 280 -20.48 -13.27 -4.13
C PHE A 280 -19.51 -12.63 -5.13
N VAL A 281 -19.85 -11.47 -5.68
CA VAL A 281 -18.96 -10.72 -6.60
C VAL A 281 -17.69 -10.25 -5.86
N ALA A 282 -17.82 -9.84 -4.58
CA ALA A 282 -16.66 -9.55 -3.74
C ALA A 282 -15.76 -10.79 -3.58
N GLY A 283 -16.36 -11.97 -3.44
CA GLY A 283 -15.68 -13.26 -3.42
C GLY A 283 -14.96 -13.59 -4.74
N LEU A 284 -15.62 -13.35 -5.89
CA LEU A 284 -14.96 -13.53 -7.20
C LEU A 284 -13.67 -12.71 -7.29
N GLY A 285 -13.71 -11.43 -6.85
CA GLY A 285 -12.55 -10.56 -6.87
C GLY A 285 -11.40 -11.09 -6.02
N ILE A 286 -11.67 -11.50 -4.77
CA ILE A 286 -10.62 -12.04 -3.89
C ILE A 286 -10.13 -13.43 -4.33
N GLY A 287 -10.99 -14.24 -4.94
CA GLY A 287 -10.60 -15.53 -5.51
C GLY A 287 -9.66 -15.36 -6.71
N LEU A 288 -9.95 -14.44 -7.65
CA LEU A 288 -9.04 -14.08 -8.74
C LEU A 288 -7.71 -13.54 -8.21
N ALA A 289 -7.75 -12.73 -7.16
CA ALA A 289 -6.54 -12.24 -6.50
C ALA A 289 -5.69 -13.39 -5.93
N GLY A 290 -6.32 -14.37 -5.28
CA GLY A 290 -5.67 -15.58 -4.78
C GLY A 290 -5.06 -16.44 -5.89
N CYS A 291 -5.70 -16.49 -7.07
CA CYS A 291 -5.14 -17.13 -8.26
C CYS A 291 -3.95 -16.36 -8.88
N ALA A 292 -3.75 -15.10 -8.52
CA ALA A 292 -2.56 -14.35 -8.91
C ALA A 292 -1.44 -14.53 -7.87
N LYS A 293 -1.74 -14.31 -6.57
CA LYS A 293 -0.73 -14.41 -5.49
C LYS A 293 -1.37 -14.75 -4.15
N VAL A 294 -0.83 -15.77 -3.46
CA VAL A 294 -1.39 -16.31 -2.22
C VAL A 294 -1.37 -15.31 -1.05
N SER A 295 -0.39 -14.39 -1.01
CA SER A 295 -0.27 -13.39 0.08
C SER A 295 -1.49 -12.49 0.23
N ILE A 296 -2.30 -12.33 -0.82
CA ILE A 296 -3.56 -11.57 -0.80
C ILE A 296 -4.65 -12.25 0.06
N GLY A 297 -4.44 -13.50 0.45
CA GLY A 297 -5.32 -14.23 1.38
C GLY A 297 -5.57 -13.50 2.69
N LEU A 298 -4.63 -12.64 3.13
CA LEU A 298 -4.83 -11.75 4.27
C LEU A 298 -6.03 -10.81 4.09
N TRP A 299 -6.26 -10.32 2.87
CA TRP A 299 -7.44 -9.51 2.55
C TRP A 299 -8.70 -10.38 2.47
N GLY A 300 -8.57 -11.62 1.97
CA GLY A 300 -9.66 -12.59 2.00
C GLY A 300 -10.13 -12.85 3.43
N LEU A 301 -9.21 -13.07 4.38
CA LEU A 301 -9.53 -13.19 5.80
C LEU A 301 -10.18 -11.91 6.36
N ALA A 302 -9.72 -10.73 5.96
CA ALA A 302 -10.30 -9.46 6.38
C ALA A 302 -11.74 -9.28 5.85
N MET A 303 -12.00 -9.66 4.61
CA MET A 303 -13.33 -9.61 3.99
C MET A 303 -14.27 -10.63 4.63
N LEU A 304 -13.79 -11.85 4.91
CA LEU A 304 -14.55 -12.87 5.63
C LEU A 304 -14.88 -12.42 7.06
N TRP A 305 -13.90 -11.85 7.76
CA TRP A 305 -14.10 -11.27 9.10
C TRP A 305 -15.15 -10.16 9.11
N ALA A 306 -15.27 -9.39 8.04
CA ALA A 306 -16.29 -8.35 7.92
C ALA A 306 -17.72 -8.92 7.97
N TYR A 307 -17.93 -10.11 7.43
CA TYR A 307 -19.22 -10.79 7.44
C TYR A 307 -19.42 -11.81 8.58
N ARG A 308 -18.52 -11.87 9.60
CA ARG A 308 -18.58 -12.85 10.71
C ARG A 308 -19.92 -12.94 11.45
N ARG A 309 -20.75 -11.88 11.39
CA ARG A 309 -22.09 -11.83 11.98
C ARG A 309 -23.22 -12.07 10.97
N GLU A 310 -22.88 -12.31 9.72
CA GLU A 310 -23.82 -12.48 8.61
C GLU A 310 -23.47 -13.75 7.82
N PRO A 311 -23.79 -14.97 8.37
CA PRO A 311 -23.27 -16.24 7.84
C PRO A 311 -23.66 -16.46 6.37
N LYS A 312 -24.85 -16.03 5.93
CA LYS A 312 -25.27 -16.12 4.52
C LYS A 312 -24.34 -15.31 3.61
N LYS A 313 -23.96 -14.09 4.00
CA LYS A 313 -23.03 -13.25 3.22
C LYS A 313 -21.60 -13.81 3.26
N ALA A 314 -21.16 -14.34 4.42
CA ALA A 314 -19.89 -15.04 4.53
C ALA A 314 -19.83 -16.25 3.59
N LEU A 315 -20.88 -17.08 3.55
CA LEU A 315 -20.99 -18.21 2.63
C LEU A 315 -20.93 -17.77 1.16
N LEU A 316 -21.68 -16.72 0.78
CA LEU A 316 -21.64 -16.19 -0.59
C LEU A 316 -20.25 -15.67 -0.97
N LEU A 317 -19.53 -15.01 -0.05
CA LEU A 317 -18.15 -14.61 -0.26
C LEU A 317 -17.25 -15.85 -0.51
N CYS A 318 -17.36 -16.88 0.33
CA CYS A 318 -16.60 -18.12 0.18
C CYS A 318 -16.90 -18.83 -1.14
N LEU A 319 -18.17 -18.94 -1.54
CA LEU A 319 -18.57 -19.53 -2.82
C LEU A 319 -18.01 -18.72 -3.99
N GLY A 320 -18.12 -17.39 -3.95
CA GLY A 320 -17.52 -16.52 -4.97
C GLY A 320 -16.00 -16.69 -5.05
N THR A 321 -15.32 -16.86 -3.92
CA THR A 321 -13.86 -17.11 -3.86
C THR A 321 -13.51 -18.49 -4.44
N ALA A 322 -14.29 -19.51 -4.11
CA ALA A 322 -14.04 -20.88 -4.52
C ALA A 322 -14.15 -21.08 -6.04
N VAL A 323 -15.04 -20.33 -6.73
CA VAL A 323 -15.24 -20.48 -8.18
C VAL A 323 -13.94 -20.26 -8.97
N PRO A 324 -13.30 -19.08 -8.97
CA PRO A 324 -12.07 -18.88 -9.73
C PRO A 324 -10.92 -19.75 -9.22
N MET A 325 -10.81 -19.98 -7.91
CA MET A 325 -9.78 -20.84 -7.34
C MET A 325 -9.94 -22.30 -7.78
N GLY A 326 -11.16 -22.83 -7.77
CA GLY A 326 -11.45 -24.18 -8.25
C GLY A 326 -11.12 -24.33 -9.74
N LEU A 327 -11.56 -23.37 -10.57
CA LEU A 327 -11.25 -23.38 -12.00
C LEU A 327 -9.73 -23.30 -12.26
N ALA A 328 -9.01 -22.46 -11.54
CA ALA A 328 -7.59 -22.22 -11.77
C ALA A 328 -6.70 -23.34 -11.20
N TYR A 329 -6.90 -23.72 -9.94
CA TYR A 329 -6.01 -24.66 -9.23
C TYR A 329 -6.43 -26.13 -9.36
N VAL A 330 -7.69 -26.44 -9.64
CA VAL A 330 -8.13 -27.83 -9.78
C VAL A 330 -8.18 -28.26 -11.23
N LEU A 331 -8.73 -27.40 -12.11
CA LEU A 331 -8.96 -27.79 -13.51
C LEU A 331 -7.83 -27.37 -14.46
N TRP A 332 -7.12 -26.29 -14.15
CA TRP A 332 -6.11 -25.76 -15.10
C TRP A 332 -4.66 -26.04 -14.68
N GLN A 333 -4.23 -25.67 -13.47
CA GLN A 333 -2.84 -25.84 -13.00
C GLN A 333 -2.78 -26.40 -11.58
N PRO A 334 -3.06 -27.70 -11.37
CA PRO A 334 -3.09 -28.31 -10.04
C PRO A 334 -1.73 -28.32 -9.35
N THR A 335 -0.62 -28.39 -10.08
CA THR A 335 0.75 -28.35 -9.57
C THR A 335 1.07 -27.02 -8.86
N ALA A 336 0.44 -25.91 -9.29
CA ALA A 336 0.60 -24.59 -8.68
C ALA A 336 0.22 -24.56 -7.20
N PHE A 337 -0.81 -25.32 -6.79
CA PHE A 337 -1.28 -25.37 -5.41
C PHE A 337 -0.24 -25.95 -4.45
N PHE A 338 0.37 -27.07 -4.83
CA PHE A 338 1.38 -27.72 -4.00
C PHE A 338 2.66 -26.92 -3.91
N GLN A 339 3.07 -26.25 -4.98
CA GLN A 339 4.27 -25.45 -4.99
C GLN A 339 4.16 -24.21 -4.08
N ALA A 340 3.02 -23.55 -4.04
CA ALA A 340 2.77 -22.44 -3.13
C ALA A 340 2.93 -22.84 -1.64
N LEU A 341 2.61 -24.08 -1.30
CA LEU A 341 2.81 -24.63 0.05
C LEU A 341 4.27 -24.99 0.36
N ARG A 342 5.04 -25.41 -0.64
CA ARG A 342 6.45 -25.85 -0.46
C ARG A 342 7.41 -24.69 -0.22
N ASN A 343 7.14 -23.52 -0.79
CA ASN A 343 8.07 -22.38 -0.81
C ASN A 343 7.94 -21.41 0.40
N GLY A 344 7.26 -21.81 1.47
CA GLY A 344 7.10 -21.02 2.69
C GLY A 344 8.25 -21.18 3.68
N GLY A 345 9.45 -20.67 3.41
CA GLY A 345 10.55 -20.87 4.37
C GLY A 345 11.80 -20.02 4.09
N TYR A 346 11.71 -19.10 3.13
CA TYR A 346 12.84 -18.23 2.82
C TYR A 346 13.02 -17.14 3.87
N VAL A 347 14.28 -16.87 4.26
CA VAL A 347 14.68 -15.75 5.09
C VAL A 347 15.33 -14.70 4.18
N SER A 348 14.74 -13.50 4.08
CA SER A 348 15.38 -12.44 3.31
C SER A 348 16.50 -11.77 4.13
N VAL A 349 17.64 -11.53 3.49
CA VAL A 349 18.83 -10.92 4.12
C VAL A 349 18.48 -9.59 4.79
N GLY A 350 17.61 -8.78 4.17
CA GLY A 350 17.15 -7.50 4.70
C GLY A 350 16.10 -7.59 5.81
N SER A 351 15.69 -8.77 6.27
CA SER A 351 14.65 -8.91 7.30
C SER A 351 15.21 -8.86 8.73
N TRP A 352 14.33 -8.55 9.68
CA TRP A 352 14.62 -8.66 11.12
C TRP A 352 15.08 -10.08 11.53
N ALA A 353 14.66 -11.09 10.78
CA ALA A 353 14.95 -12.49 11.07
C ALA A 353 16.37 -12.89 10.69
N ASN A 354 17.02 -12.19 9.75
CA ASN A 354 18.34 -12.57 9.26
C ASN A 354 19.44 -12.60 10.33
N PRO A 355 19.61 -11.61 11.22
CA PRO A 355 20.59 -11.70 12.29
C PRO A 355 20.31 -12.86 13.25
N ILE A 356 19.04 -13.15 13.52
CA ILE A 356 18.64 -14.29 14.38
C ILE A 356 18.90 -15.61 13.64
N TYR A 357 18.62 -15.68 12.35
CA TYR A 357 18.91 -16.84 11.50
C TYR A 357 20.41 -17.17 11.51
N THR A 358 21.25 -16.17 11.29
CA THR A 358 22.71 -16.31 11.34
C THR A 358 23.18 -16.84 12.70
N PHE A 359 22.62 -16.31 13.78
CA PHE A 359 22.93 -16.74 15.15
C PHE A 359 22.47 -18.19 15.40
N LEU A 360 21.26 -18.55 15.02
CA LEU A 360 20.71 -19.91 15.23
C LEU A 360 21.51 -20.97 14.46
N ASN A 361 22.00 -20.65 13.26
CA ASN A 361 22.82 -21.58 12.47
C ASN A 361 24.16 -21.94 13.12
N LEU A 362 24.59 -21.24 14.18
CA LEU A 362 25.75 -21.65 14.98
C LEU A 362 25.48 -22.88 15.86
N PHE A 363 24.20 -23.15 16.16
CA PHE A 363 23.79 -24.17 17.13
C PHE A 363 22.86 -25.26 16.54
N MET A 364 22.25 -24.99 15.38
CA MET A 364 21.29 -25.92 14.77
C MET A 364 21.41 -25.92 13.25
N THR A 365 20.80 -26.90 12.59
CA THR A 365 20.77 -26.97 11.13
C THR A 365 19.92 -25.84 10.53
N GLU A 366 20.20 -25.48 9.30
CA GLU A 366 19.45 -24.48 8.52
C GLU A 366 17.93 -24.75 8.55
N TYR A 367 17.54 -26.01 8.41
CA TYR A 367 16.14 -26.43 8.46
C TYR A 367 15.48 -26.05 9.80
N HIS A 368 16.10 -26.42 10.92
CA HIS A 368 15.56 -26.14 12.25
C HIS A 368 15.53 -24.63 12.56
N ALA A 369 16.56 -23.89 12.15
CA ALA A 369 16.59 -22.44 12.29
C ALA A 369 15.42 -21.77 11.54
N LYS A 370 15.14 -22.20 10.30
CA LYS A 370 14.00 -21.72 9.51
C LYS A 370 12.65 -22.08 10.16
N VAL A 371 12.51 -23.28 10.71
CA VAL A 371 11.29 -23.69 11.42
C VAL A 371 11.04 -22.82 12.65
N VAL A 372 12.07 -22.60 13.48
CA VAL A 372 11.98 -21.73 14.68
C VAL A 372 11.58 -20.31 14.29
N LEU A 373 12.23 -19.75 13.28
CA LEU A 373 11.90 -18.40 12.79
C LEU A 373 10.50 -18.32 12.20
N GLY A 374 10.05 -19.35 11.49
CA GLY A 374 8.68 -19.46 10.99
C GLY A 374 7.66 -19.40 12.12
N VAL A 375 7.87 -20.15 13.20
CA VAL A 375 7.00 -20.13 14.39
C VAL A 375 7.00 -18.74 15.04
N ILE A 376 8.18 -18.12 15.22
CA ILE A 376 8.30 -16.76 15.77
C ILE A 376 7.55 -15.76 14.88
N SER A 377 7.68 -15.87 13.56
CA SER A 377 7.01 -15.01 12.58
C SER A 377 5.47 -15.12 12.67
N TYR A 378 4.93 -16.34 12.76
CA TYR A 378 3.49 -16.55 12.89
C TYR A 378 2.94 -16.07 14.24
N ILE A 379 3.64 -16.35 15.34
CA ILE A 379 3.26 -15.80 16.66
C ILE A 379 3.33 -14.28 16.63
N GLY A 380 4.40 -13.72 16.08
CA GLY A 380 4.58 -12.29 15.89
C GLY A 380 3.44 -11.67 15.08
N LEU A 381 3.02 -12.30 13.98
CA LEU A 381 1.88 -11.86 13.17
C LEU A 381 0.60 -11.74 14.01
N ILE A 382 0.27 -12.76 14.80
CA ILE A 382 -0.92 -12.77 15.64
C ILE A 382 -0.85 -11.66 16.70
N VAL A 383 0.29 -11.55 17.41
CA VAL A 383 0.50 -10.58 18.48
C VAL A 383 0.47 -9.14 17.94
N ILE A 384 1.19 -8.86 16.86
CA ILE A 384 1.23 -7.52 16.26
C ILE A 384 -0.13 -7.16 15.64
N ALA A 385 -0.82 -8.10 14.99
CA ALA A 385 -2.17 -7.87 14.48
C ALA A 385 -3.14 -7.55 15.64
N TRP A 386 -3.05 -8.27 16.75
CA TRP A 386 -3.84 -7.99 17.95
C TRP A 386 -3.53 -6.58 18.50
N MET A 387 -2.25 -6.20 18.67
CA MET A 387 -1.85 -4.87 19.14
C MET A 387 -2.37 -3.78 18.20
N LEU A 388 -2.16 -3.92 16.89
CA LEU A 388 -2.65 -2.97 15.89
C LEU A 388 -4.17 -2.89 15.88
N SER A 389 -4.88 -3.99 16.10
CA SER A 389 -6.33 -4.00 16.20
C SER A 389 -6.87 -3.15 17.36
N ARG A 390 -6.06 -2.86 18.38
CA ARG A 390 -6.42 -2.02 19.53
C ARG A 390 -6.16 -0.54 19.28
N VAL A 391 -5.13 -0.21 18.49
CA VAL A 391 -4.66 1.18 18.35
C VAL A 391 -4.97 1.82 17.00
N VAL A 392 -5.15 1.05 15.92
CA VAL A 392 -5.59 1.60 14.64
C VAL A 392 -7.00 2.16 14.78
N PRO A 393 -7.21 3.46 14.49
CA PRO A 393 -8.51 4.09 14.73
C PRO A 393 -9.62 3.51 13.86
N TRP A 394 -10.83 3.48 14.41
CA TRP A 394 -12.04 3.22 13.64
C TRP A 394 -12.42 4.48 12.89
N THR A 395 -12.34 4.45 11.58
CA THR A 395 -12.72 5.56 10.70
C THR A 395 -13.68 5.04 9.63
N ALA A 396 -14.80 5.72 9.45
CA ALA A 396 -15.79 5.35 8.44
C ALA A 396 -15.14 5.20 7.06
N ALA A 397 -15.41 4.11 6.37
CA ALA A 397 -15.12 4.05 4.94
C ALA A 397 -15.99 5.07 4.20
N PRO A 398 -15.48 5.69 3.12
CA PRO A 398 -16.24 6.68 2.36
C PRO A 398 -17.62 6.16 1.92
N GLY A 399 -18.58 7.07 1.80
CA GLY A 399 -19.96 6.73 1.43
C GLY A 399 -20.82 6.14 2.56
N LEU A 400 -20.30 6.04 3.79
CA LEU A 400 -21.09 5.62 4.96
C LEU A 400 -21.82 6.83 5.56
N ALA A 401 -23.08 6.66 5.99
CA ALA A 401 -23.84 7.68 6.68
C ALA A 401 -23.15 8.06 8.01
N LYS A 402 -23.34 9.31 8.46
CA LYS A 402 -22.61 9.82 9.63
C LYS A 402 -23.00 9.15 10.95
N ASP A 403 -24.23 8.68 11.04
CA ASP A 403 -24.84 7.98 12.17
C ASP A 403 -24.70 6.46 12.12
N ALA A 404 -24.15 5.92 11.03
CA ALA A 404 -24.01 4.49 10.86
C ALA A 404 -22.95 3.89 11.82
N ASP A 405 -23.24 2.70 12.32
CA ASP A 405 -22.30 1.94 13.15
C ASP A 405 -21.11 1.43 12.31
N LEU A 406 -19.94 2.01 12.55
CA LEU A 406 -18.69 1.65 11.89
C LEU A 406 -18.32 0.17 12.04
N LYS A 407 -18.73 -0.44 13.18
CA LYS A 407 -18.42 -1.84 13.52
C LYS A 407 -19.40 -2.83 12.88
N ARG A 408 -20.35 -2.33 12.08
CA ARG A 408 -21.28 -3.13 11.29
C ARG A 408 -21.11 -2.95 9.78
N ASP A 409 -20.46 -1.87 9.33
CA ASP A 409 -20.21 -1.65 7.90
C ASP A 409 -19.14 -2.60 7.37
N PRO A 410 -19.48 -3.50 6.42
CA PRO A 410 -18.56 -4.52 5.95
C PRO A 410 -17.31 -3.94 5.27
N LEU A 411 -17.43 -2.82 4.55
CA LEU A 411 -16.28 -2.19 3.88
C LEU A 411 -15.33 -1.55 4.90
N THR A 412 -15.84 -0.87 5.92
CA THR A 412 -15.04 -0.29 7.00
C THR A 412 -14.26 -1.38 7.74
N ILE A 413 -14.94 -2.48 8.07
CA ILE A 413 -14.30 -3.61 8.78
C ILE A 413 -13.24 -4.25 7.88
N ALA A 414 -13.57 -4.53 6.61
CA ALA A 414 -12.65 -5.16 5.67
C ALA A 414 -11.38 -4.32 5.46
N LEU A 415 -11.51 -3.03 5.15
CA LEU A 415 -10.37 -2.12 4.95
C LEU A 415 -9.48 -2.00 6.19
N ARG A 416 -10.10 -1.81 7.37
CA ARG A 416 -9.35 -1.71 8.62
C ARG A 416 -8.63 -3.02 8.96
N THR A 417 -9.31 -4.15 8.81
CA THR A 417 -8.71 -5.47 9.10
C THR A 417 -7.64 -5.82 8.08
N ALA A 418 -7.85 -5.53 6.79
CA ALA A 418 -6.83 -5.70 5.75
C ALA A 418 -5.57 -4.87 6.04
N LEU A 419 -5.73 -3.61 6.48
CA LEU A 419 -4.60 -2.78 6.90
C LEU A 419 -3.84 -3.41 8.08
N VAL A 420 -4.57 -3.82 9.13
CA VAL A 420 -3.99 -4.43 10.34
C VAL A 420 -3.22 -5.72 10.00
N LEU A 421 -3.84 -6.63 9.24
CA LEU A 421 -3.21 -7.90 8.87
C LEU A 421 -2.02 -7.70 7.92
N SER A 422 -2.15 -6.82 6.92
CA SER A 422 -1.06 -6.54 5.99
C SER A 422 0.15 -5.94 6.69
N VAL A 423 -0.05 -4.91 7.54
CA VAL A 423 1.06 -4.29 8.27
C VAL A 423 1.68 -5.27 9.27
N ALA A 424 0.87 -6.04 9.99
CA ALA A 424 1.39 -7.05 10.91
C ALA A 424 2.26 -8.07 10.17
N TRP A 425 1.78 -8.60 9.04
CA TRP A 425 2.53 -9.55 8.22
C TRP A 425 3.83 -8.94 7.67
N LEU A 426 3.76 -7.73 7.11
CA LEU A 426 4.93 -7.04 6.55
C LEU A 426 6.03 -6.81 7.59
N ILE A 427 5.68 -6.55 8.84
CA ILE A 427 6.64 -6.28 9.93
C ILE A 427 7.19 -7.58 10.51
N THR A 428 6.40 -8.66 10.57
CA THR A 428 6.76 -9.89 11.26
C THR A 428 7.23 -11.01 10.34
N SER A 429 7.02 -10.89 9.02
CA SER A 429 7.48 -11.89 8.06
C SER A 429 9.00 -11.98 8.05
N MET A 430 9.52 -13.21 8.07
CA MET A 430 10.95 -13.47 7.87
C MET A 430 11.38 -13.28 6.41
N TYR A 431 10.44 -13.29 5.48
CA TYR A 431 10.67 -12.97 4.07
C TYR A 431 9.92 -11.69 3.71
N THR A 432 10.63 -10.57 3.56
CA THR A 432 10.06 -9.24 3.37
C THR A 432 10.80 -8.47 2.30
N LEU A 433 10.02 -7.85 1.41
CA LEU A 433 10.48 -7.15 0.23
C LEU A 433 9.69 -5.85 0.06
N SER A 434 10.30 -4.81 -0.52
CA SER A 434 9.70 -3.48 -0.61
C SER A 434 8.42 -3.43 -1.45
N TRP A 435 8.29 -4.27 -2.48
CA TRP A 435 7.10 -4.30 -3.33
C TRP A 435 5.88 -4.95 -2.68
N TYR A 436 6.06 -5.73 -1.60
CA TYR A 436 4.94 -6.26 -0.81
C TYR A 436 4.17 -5.15 -0.06
N ASP A 437 4.79 -4.00 0.13
CA ASP A 437 4.18 -2.86 0.82
C ASP A 437 2.90 -2.36 0.14
N LEU A 438 2.69 -2.65 -1.15
CA LEU A 438 1.48 -2.31 -1.88
C LEU A 438 0.21 -2.85 -1.17
N LEU A 439 0.31 -4.02 -0.51
CA LEU A 439 -0.80 -4.61 0.24
C LEU A 439 -1.26 -3.72 1.41
N ALA A 440 -0.35 -3.00 2.04
CA ALA A 440 -0.69 -2.09 3.14
C ALA A 440 -1.03 -0.68 2.66
N TRP A 441 -0.37 -0.19 1.60
CA TRP A 441 -0.57 1.17 1.11
C TRP A 441 -2.00 1.42 0.60
N ILE A 442 -2.63 0.44 -0.04
CA ILE A 442 -4.00 0.59 -0.55
C ILE A 442 -5.02 0.85 0.57
N PRO A 443 -5.21 -0.03 1.57
CA PRO A 443 -6.17 0.23 2.64
C PRO A 443 -5.77 1.44 3.49
N LEU A 444 -4.45 1.69 3.72
CA LEU A 444 -3.95 2.86 4.42
C LEU A 444 -4.35 4.17 3.71
N ALA A 445 -4.28 4.20 2.38
CA ALA A 445 -4.59 5.37 1.58
C ALA A 445 -6.08 5.72 1.59
N VAL A 446 -6.96 4.72 1.64
CA VAL A 446 -8.42 4.89 1.69
C VAL A 446 -8.90 5.30 3.09
N LEU A 447 -8.26 4.81 4.14
CA LEU A 447 -8.58 5.16 5.53
C LEU A 447 -8.04 6.54 5.90
N ALA A 448 -8.51 7.10 7.03
CA ALA A 448 -7.99 8.36 7.53
C ALA A 448 -6.53 8.25 7.99
N ALA A 449 -5.82 9.38 7.95
CA ALA A 449 -4.42 9.48 8.39
C ALA A 449 -4.24 8.98 9.83
N ASN A 450 -3.18 8.19 10.04
CA ASN A 450 -2.82 7.64 11.34
C ASN A 450 -1.29 7.42 11.43
N LYS A 451 -0.83 6.86 12.55
CA LYS A 451 0.61 6.68 12.80
C LYS A 451 1.29 5.71 11.82
N LEU A 452 0.52 4.79 11.19
CA LEU A 452 1.06 3.87 10.17
C LEU A 452 1.57 4.60 8.93
N ASP A 453 1.07 5.80 8.62
CA ASP A 453 1.59 6.60 7.50
C ASP A 453 3.11 6.80 7.61
N LYS A 454 3.58 7.13 8.81
CA LYS A 454 5.03 7.34 9.07
C LYS A 454 5.80 6.02 9.03
N ILE A 455 5.27 4.98 9.64
CA ILE A 455 5.88 3.65 9.67
C ILE A 455 6.07 3.15 8.23
N MET A 456 5.05 3.27 7.39
CA MET A 456 5.11 2.79 6.01
C MET A 456 6.07 3.60 5.13
N VAL A 457 6.20 4.92 5.34
CA VAL A 457 7.22 5.72 4.61
C VAL A 457 8.63 5.27 5.01
N ILE A 458 8.91 5.12 6.32
CA ILE A 458 10.22 4.69 6.83
C ILE A 458 10.53 3.27 6.33
N ARG A 459 9.57 2.35 6.41
CA ARG A 459 9.71 0.98 5.95
C ARG A 459 10.02 0.92 4.44
N GLY A 460 9.19 1.57 3.63
CA GLY A 460 9.35 1.57 2.19
C GLY A 460 10.70 2.15 1.75
N ALA A 461 11.15 3.25 2.40
CA ALA A 461 12.46 3.83 2.15
C ALA A 461 13.60 2.87 2.55
N ALA A 462 13.55 2.31 3.78
CA ALA A 462 14.60 1.44 4.30
C ALA A 462 14.79 0.18 3.45
N LEU A 463 13.68 -0.50 3.10
CA LEU A 463 13.74 -1.69 2.25
C LEU A 463 14.15 -1.36 0.82
N SER A 464 13.68 -0.24 0.26
CA SER A 464 14.12 0.18 -1.07
C SER A 464 15.61 0.45 -1.10
N LEU A 465 16.18 1.13 -0.10
CA LEU A 465 17.63 1.36 0.02
C LEU A 465 18.41 0.04 0.19
N ALA A 466 17.87 -0.91 0.95
CA ALA A 466 18.50 -2.21 1.19
C ALA A 466 18.61 -3.07 -0.08
N TYR A 467 17.77 -2.81 -1.07
CA TYR A 467 17.76 -3.52 -2.35
C TYR A 467 18.37 -2.70 -3.50
N VAL A 468 19.36 -1.83 -3.20
CA VAL A 468 20.14 -1.10 -4.20
C VAL A 468 21.63 -1.33 -3.94
N PRO A 469 22.34 -1.90 -4.91
CA PRO A 469 21.86 -2.62 -6.10
C PRO A 469 21.04 -3.87 -5.76
N GLY A 470 20.02 -4.13 -6.57
CA GLY A 470 19.16 -5.32 -6.42
C GLY A 470 19.69 -6.59 -7.11
N ARG A 471 20.78 -6.45 -7.83
CA ARG A 471 21.46 -7.52 -8.59
C ARG A 471 22.67 -8.03 -7.83
N ALA A 472 23.08 -9.26 -8.16
CA ALA A 472 24.28 -9.89 -7.61
C ALA A 472 25.47 -9.83 -8.59
N ILE A 473 25.33 -9.14 -9.73
CA ILE A 473 26.33 -9.04 -10.80
C ILE A 473 26.73 -7.58 -11.04
N ASP A 474 27.84 -7.39 -11.73
CA ASP A 474 28.37 -6.09 -12.12
C ASP A 474 28.69 -5.15 -10.93
N MET A 475 29.12 -5.73 -9.78
CA MET A 475 29.54 -4.98 -8.60
C MET A 475 30.99 -5.29 -8.24
N GLY A 476 31.78 -4.24 -8.02
CA GLY A 476 33.09 -4.35 -7.39
C GLY A 476 32.99 -4.61 -5.88
N PRO A 477 34.09 -5.14 -5.25
CA PRO A 477 34.05 -5.55 -3.84
C PRO A 477 33.62 -4.47 -2.85
N ALA A 478 33.96 -3.20 -3.10
CA ALA A 478 33.62 -2.09 -2.22
C ALA A 478 32.13 -1.75 -2.25
N LEU A 479 31.49 -1.77 -3.43
CA LEU A 479 30.05 -1.56 -3.57
C LEU A 479 29.27 -2.74 -2.99
N ASP A 480 29.70 -3.98 -3.28
CA ASP A 480 29.09 -5.19 -2.73
C ASP A 480 29.13 -5.19 -1.20
N PHE A 481 30.27 -4.87 -0.60
CA PHE A 481 30.38 -4.70 0.85
C PHE A 481 29.39 -3.66 1.40
N THR A 482 29.30 -2.48 0.77
CA THR A 482 28.42 -1.39 1.21
C THR A 482 26.95 -1.80 1.08
N ALA A 483 26.54 -2.33 -0.06
CA ALA A 483 25.17 -2.81 -0.30
C ALA A 483 24.78 -3.94 0.65
N THR A 484 25.70 -4.87 0.88
CA THR A 484 25.49 -5.96 1.84
C THR A 484 25.29 -5.43 3.25
N ARG A 485 26.12 -4.45 3.73
CA ARG A 485 25.94 -3.84 5.06
C ARG A 485 24.64 -3.06 5.22
N ILE A 486 24.20 -2.38 4.19
CA ILE A 486 22.87 -1.72 4.22
C ILE A 486 21.77 -2.79 4.33
N ARG A 487 21.90 -3.90 3.63
CA ARG A 487 20.90 -4.96 3.59
C ARG A 487 20.88 -5.83 4.84
N ASP A 488 22.04 -6.31 5.31
CA ASP A 488 22.14 -7.29 6.41
C ASP A 488 22.16 -6.66 7.81
N THR A 489 22.49 -5.39 7.91
CA THR A 489 22.66 -4.69 9.19
C THR A 489 21.66 -3.54 9.36
N VAL A 490 21.66 -2.56 8.44
CA VAL A 490 20.84 -1.34 8.60
C VAL A 490 19.34 -1.66 8.48
N SER A 491 18.95 -2.45 7.48
CA SER A 491 17.54 -2.80 7.25
C SER A 491 16.93 -3.59 8.42
N PRO A 492 17.55 -4.66 8.95
CA PRO A 492 17.05 -5.37 10.13
C PRO A 492 16.89 -4.49 11.36
N ILE A 493 17.84 -3.59 11.64
CA ILE A 493 17.76 -2.65 12.77
C ILE A 493 16.53 -1.75 12.63
N ILE A 494 16.29 -1.19 11.44
CA ILE A 494 15.10 -0.35 11.19
C ILE A 494 13.82 -1.16 11.37
N GLN A 495 13.77 -2.42 10.91
CA GLN A 495 12.59 -3.26 11.06
C GLN A 495 12.31 -3.62 12.53
N ILE A 496 13.34 -3.95 13.30
CA ILE A 496 13.19 -4.14 14.75
C ILE A 496 12.69 -2.84 15.41
N GLY A 497 13.23 -1.70 15.01
CA GLY A 497 12.76 -0.38 15.46
C GLY A 497 11.27 -0.13 15.16
N MET A 498 10.76 -0.62 14.02
CA MET A 498 9.33 -0.53 13.69
C MET A 498 8.46 -1.44 14.56
N ILE A 499 8.92 -2.66 14.87
CA ILE A 499 8.25 -3.55 15.82
C ILE A 499 8.14 -2.86 17.18
N LEU A 500 9.24 -2.30 17.68
CA LEU A 500 9.27 -1.54 18.92
C LEU A 500 8.35 -0.32 18.88
N ALA A 501 8.29 0.40 17.75
CA ALA A 501 7.39 1.54 17.58
C ALA A 501 5.91 1.12 17.68
N VAL A 502 5.52 -0.03 17.15
CA VAL A 502 4.16 -0.57 17.29
C VAL A 502 3.87 -0.95 18.73
N ILE A 503 4.81 -1.59 19.43
CA ILE A 503 4.69 -1.95 20.85
C ILE A 503 4.53 -0.70 21.72
N LEU A 504 5.34 0.33 21.49
CA LEU A 504 5.26 1.61 22.20
C LEU A 504 3.95 2.34 21.92
N TRP A 505 3.47 2.30 20.69
CA TRP A 505 2.15 2.86 20.36
C TRP A 505 1.03 2.12 21.09
N TRP A 506 1.10 0.79 21.14
CA TRP A 506 0.11 0.01 21.85
C TRP A 506 0.09 0.29 23.37
N ARG A 507 1.28 0.47 23.98
CA ARG A 507 1.39 0.83 25.42
C ARG A 507 0.95 2.26 25.72
N GLN A 508 1.13 3.18 24.77
CA GLN A 508 0.84 4.60 24.93
C GLN A 508 0.03 5.12 23.72
N PRO A 509 -1.25 4.74 23.60
CA PRO A 509 -2.06 5.07 22.42
C PRO A 509 -2.25 6.59 22.24
N ASP A 510 -2.36 7.34 23.34
CA ASP A 510 -2.62 8.79 23.35
C ASP A 510 -1.37 9.64 23.09
N ARG A 511 -0.18 9.04 23.06
CA ARG A 511 1.05 9.78 22.75
C ARG A 511 0.98 10.33 21.33
N PRO A 512 1.13 11.67 21.13
CA PRO A 512 0.90 12.29 19.81
C PRO A 512 1.94 11.88 18.76
N GLU A 513 3.17 11.53 19.18
CA GLU A 513 4.24 11.16 18.26
C GLU A 513 4.83 9.79 18.58
N LEU A 514 5.10 8.99 17.54
CA LEU A 514 5.78 7.69 17.67
C LEU A 514 7.28 7.87 17.95
N PHE A 515 7.86 8.94 17.38
CA PHE A 515 9.28 9.25 17.53
C PHE A 515 9.41 10.63 18.18
N PRO A 516 10.13 10.74 19.31
CA PRO A 516 10.32 12.00 20.02
C PRO A 516 11.40 12.86 19.35
N PHE A 517 11.12 13.37 18.14
CA PHE A 517 11.89 14.51 17.66
C PHE A 517 11.45 15.72 18.51
N LYS A 518 12.41 16.34 19.22
CA LYS A 518 12.18 17.53 20.04
C LYS A 518 11.29 18.50 19.25
N LYS A 519 10.14 18.86 19.81
CA LYS A 519 9.36 20.01 19.30
C LYS A 519 10.32 21.19 19.24
N ALA A 520 10.48 21.77 18.06
CA ALA A 520 11.04 23.12 18.00
C ALA A 520 10.25 23.95 19.00
N LYS A 521 10.95 24.58 19.97
CA LYS A 521 10.35 25.49 20.93
C LYS A 521 9.42 26.40 20.14
N ALA A 522 8.11 26.38 20.47
CA ALA A 522 7.20 27.37 19.94
C ALA A 522 7.82 28.72 20.25
N LEU A 523 8.08 29.53 19.24
CA LEU A 523 8.40 30.93 19.44
C LEU A 523 7.38 31.50 20.43
N PRO A 524 7.81 32.22 21.45
CA PRO A 524 6.89 32.85 22.37
C PRO A 524 5.90 33.67 21.55
N THR A 525 4.64 33.33 21.67
CA THR A 525 3.53 34.14 21.17
C THR A 525 3.73 35.51 21.81
N THR A 526 4.12 36.48 20.99
CA THR A 526 4.08 37.89 21.38
C THR A 526 2.66 38.15 21.86
N THR A 527 2.51 38.30 23.16
CA THR A 527 1.25 38.74 23.77
C THR A 527 0.88 40.05 23.12
N ALA A 528 -0.19 40.03 22.33
CA ALA A 528 -0.82 41.27 21.84
C ALA A 528 -1.08 42.17 23.06
N PRO A 529 -0.80 43.47 22.96
CA PRO A 529 -1.07 44.39 24.06
C PRO A 529 -2.57 44.35 24.37
N LYS A 530 -2.90 44.19 25.67
CA LYS A 530 -4.24 44.34 26.19
C LYS A 530 -4.77 45.70 25.78
N VAL A 531 -5.68 45.74 24.80
CA VAL A 531 -6.50 46.92 24.53
C VAL A 531 -7.51 47.02 25.66
N THR A 532 -7.29 47.96 26.56
CA THR A 532 -8.26 48.36 27.58
C THR A 532 -9.49 48.93 26.86
N ALA A 533 -10.63 48.25 26.99
CA ALA A 533 -11.90 48.74 26.50
C ALA A 533 -12.32 50.00 27.30
N PRO A 534 -12.90 51.03 26.65
CA PRO A 534 -13.42 52.19 27.36
C PRO A 534 -14.60 51.79 28.25
N GLN A 535 -14.59 52.26 29.52
CA GLN A 535 -15.73 52.12 30.45
C GLN A 535 -16.94 52.88 29.90
N ALA A 536 -18.05 52.17 29.74
CA ALA A 536 -19.34 52.80 29.45
C ALA A 536 -19.91 53.43 30.74
N PRO A 537 -20.61 54.60 30.66
CA PRO A 537 -21.14 55.27 31.85
C PRO A 537 -22.35 54.53 32.42
N ALA A 538 -22.41 54.56 33.77
CA ALA A 538 -23.46 53.96 34.58
C ALA A 538 -24.85 54.49 34.25
N SER A 539 -25.78 53.61 33.87
CA SER A 539 -27.22 53.93 33.77
C SER A 539 -27.94 53.63 35.10
N LYS A 540 -28.74 54.61 35.51
CA LYS A 540 -29.61 54.58 36.72
C LYS A 540 -30.67 53.46 36.62
N PRO A 541 -31.08 52.88 37.77
CA PRO A 541 -32.14 51.88 37.80
C PRO A 541 -33.54 52.52 37.68
N PRO A 542 -34.52 51.82 37.06
CA PRO A 542 -35.91 52.27 37.05
C PRO A 542 -36.65 51.85 38.31
N PRO A 543 -37.77 52.54 38.67
CA PRO A 543 -38.46 52.42 39.95
C PRO A 543 -39.34 51.15 40.01
N ARG A 544 -39.47 50.65 41.24
CA ARG A 544 -40.37 49.54 41.63
C ARG A 544 -41.84 49.96 41.46
N SER A 545 -42.66 49.10 40.88
CA SER A 545 -44.11 49.12 41.02
C SER A 545 -44.59 47.86 41.71
N SER A 546 -45.48 48.06 42.70
CA SER A 546 -46.04 47.11 43.63
C SER A 546 -47.13 46.20 43.01
N PRO A 547 -47.59 45.16 43.75
CA PRO A 547 -48.29 44.00 43.15
C PRO A 547 -49.82 44.17 43.15
N SER A 548 -50.47 43.54 42.19
CA SER A 548 -51.91 43.30 42.20
C SER A 548 -52.25 41.83 42.25
N LYS A 549 -53.21 41.54 43.11
CA LYS A 549 -53.76 40.26 43.56
C LYS A 549 -54.65 39.56 42.54
N ALA A 550 -54.82 38.29 42.83
CA ALA A 550 -55.99 37.42 42.60
C ALA A 550 -56.10 36.78 41.19
N ALA A 551 -56.52 35.58 41.00
CA ALA A 551 -57.05 34.51 41.88
C ALA A 551 -57.19 33.22 41.07
N ARG A 552 -57.16 32.09 41.83
CA ARG A 552 -57.89 30.83 41.73
C ARG A 552 -57.62 29.87 40.57
N ALA A 553 -57.00 28.84 40.92
CA ALA A 553 -57.37 27.42 41.09
C ALA A 553 -58.44 26.87 40.14
N GLN A 554 -58.06 25.75 39.50
CA GLN A 554 -58.82 24.50 39.55
C GLN A 554 -57.99 23.37 38.94
N GLU A 555 -57.76 22.41 39.82
CA GLU A 555 -57.35 21.04 39.55
C GLU A 555 -58.58 20.16 39.25
N PRO A 556 -58.42 18.88 39.12
CA PRO A 556 -58.34 18.02 37.93
C PRO A 556 -59.51 17.05 37.87
N VAL A 557 -59.62 16.13 36.94
CA VAL A 557 -60.17 14.75 37.10
C VAL A 557 -59.87 13.93 35.85
N PRO A 558 -59.72 12.61 36.02
CA PRO A 558 -59.06 11.69 35.09
C PRO A 558 -60.02 10.67 34.42
N VAL A 559 -59.40 9.72 33.73
CA VAL A 559 -59.81 8.31 33.55
C VAL A 559 -60.61 7.93 32.31
N SER A 560 -59.99 7.01 31.58
CA SER A 560 -60.42 5.69 31.09
C SER A 560 -61.07 5.56 29.73
N GLU A 561 -60.44 4.64 29.04
CA GLU A 561 -61.01 3.45 28.40
C GLU A 561 -61.79 3.60 27.08
N LEU A 562 -61.34 2.90 26.16
CA LEU A 562 -61.93 1.78 25.40
C LEU A 562 -61.30 1.73 24.01
N ALA A 563 -60.48 0.82 23.77
CA ALA A 563 -60.71 -0.54 23.29
C ALA A 563 -61.42 -0.63 21.93
N SER A 564 -60.68 -1.27 21.06
CA SER A 564 -61.14 -2.24 20.04
C SER A 564 -61.65 -1.76 18.66
N ARG A 565 -61.07 -2.33 17.73
CA ARG A 565 -61.49 -3.13 16.56
C ARG A 565 -60.83 -2.68 15.27
N ARG A 566 -60.03 -3.59 14.78
CA ARG A 566 -60.25 -4.60 13.71
C ARG A 566 -60.14 -4.09 12.28
N LYS A 567 -59.22 -4.77 11.62
CA LYS A 567 -59.29 -5.32 10.28
C LYS A 567 -59.42 -4.37 9.08
N SER A 568 -58.43 -4.35 8.29
CA SER A 568 -58.34 -5.13 7.04
C SER A 568 -56.90 -5.09 6.54
#